data_196e232f9d35bb25cbe78f119057c258
#
_entry.id   196e232f9d35bb25cbe78f119057c258
#
_cell.length_a   1.000
_cell.length_b   1.000
_cell.length_c   1.000
_cell.angle_alpha   90.00
_cell.angle_beta   90.00
_cell.angle_gamma   90.00
#
_symmetry.space_group_name_H-M   'P 1'
#
loop_
_entity.id
_entity.type
_entity.pdbx_description
1 polymer ?
#
loop_
_entity_poly.entity_id
_entity_poly.type
_entity_poly.pdbx_seq_one_letter_code
_entity_poly.pdbx_strand_id
1 'polypeptide(L)'
;MKNKIISSVLFSALALAGCNAQAEKTNFNNLSQSDKDQIGKIASDYIIDHPDVLIKASNKLQSQQEEQQKAEAKKMVKAVLANKEKLLSDPATPVYGPQDAKVALIEFFDYQCAYCSKMAPYMKQIEEKYPKVKFVFKETPIFGSQWEASDYAAKVGLWIYKNYGSKAYNNYHNDLFATNKMEGQLQKSDINAVAKKIGADISKFDDKENTSVDISLFKDLGFQGTPSFIVMPVKNANENNTFVIPGADPNSIVTAIEKVQKQTN
;
A
#
# COMPACT_ATOMS: atom_id res chain seq x y z
N MET A 1 -31.45 84.65 54.25
CA MET A 1 -30.48 84.85 53.21
C MET A 1 -30.01 83.52 52.68
N LYS A 2 -30.13 83.24 51.41
CA LYS A 2 -29.71 82.12 50.61
C LYS A 2 -30.49 80.79 50.78
N ASN A 3 -31.59 80.73 50.01
CA ASN A 3 -32.31 79.52 49.62
C ASN A 3 -31.41 78.57 48.76
N LYS A 4 -31.37 77.27 49.06
CA LYS A 4 -30.89 76.28 48.16
C LYS A 4 -32.09 75.41 47.74
N ILE A 5 -32.39 75.53 46.44
CA ILE A 5 -33.35 74.68 45.76
C ILE A 5 -32.65 73.37 45.41
N ILE A 6 -33.21 72.27 45.91
CA ILE A 6 -32.75 70.90 45.58
C ILE A 6 -33.70 70.38 44.46
N SER A 7 -33.16 70.33 43.26
CA SER A 7 -33.82 69.73 42.11
C SER A 7 -33.63 68.22 42.09
N SER A 8 -34.71 67.47 42.31
CA SER A 8 -34.73 66.02 42.20
C SER A 8 -34.84 65.58 40.74
N VAL A 9 -33.76 64.98 40.21
CA VAL A 9 -33.81 64.39 38.86
C VAL A 9 -34.18 62.90 39.08
N LEU A 10 -35.40 62.53 38.60
CA LEU A 10 -35.80 61.15 38.48
C LEU A 10 -35.05 60.54 37.31
N PHE A 11 -34.20 59.55 37.59
CA PHE A 11 -33.57 58.69 36.61
C PHE A 11 -34.49 57.48 36.35
N SER A 12 -35.21 57.46 35.23
CA SER A 12 -35.96 56.28 34.77
C SER A 12 -34.97 55.32 34.14
N ALA A 13 -34.67 54.23 34.86
CA ALA A 13 -33.91 53.10 34.33
C ALA A 13 -34.80 52.28 33.35
N LEU A 14 -34.56 52.41 32.05
CA LEU A 14 -35.10 51.49 31.06
C LEU A 14 -34.28 50.18 31.18
N ALA A 15 -34.91 49.13 31.73
CA ALA A 15 -34.39 47.78 31.68
C ALA A 15 -34.51 47.25 30.25
N LEU A 16 -33.41 47.25 29.52
CA LEU A 16 -33.23 46.45 28.29
C LEU A 16 -33.21 44.99 28.66
N ALA A 17 -34.33 44.32 28.57
CA ALA A 17 -34.39 42.88 28.60
C ALA A 17 -33.71 42.33 27.33
N GLY A 18 -32.39 42.08 27.43
CA GLY A 18 -31.65 41.36 26.39
C GLY A 18 -32.20 39.91 26.31
N CYS A 19 -32.94 39.65 25.25
CA CYS A 19 -33.23 38.26 24.87
C CYS A 19 -31.90 37.58 24.53
N ASN A 20 -31.30 36.89 25.52
CA ASN A 20 -30.28 35.91 25.26
C ASN A 20 -31.04 34.71 24.62
N ALA A 21 -31.16 34.72 23.32
CA ALA A 21 -31.50 33.49 22.56
C ALA A 21 -30.31 32.55 22.65
N GLN A 22 -30.20 31.84 23.77
CA GLN A 22 -29.38 30.61 23.83
C GLN A 22 -30.02 29.66 22.83
N ALA A 23 -29.33 29.38 21.75
CA ALA A 23 -29.69 28.27 20.86
C ALA A 23 -29.71 27.00 21.70
N GLU A 24 -30.87 26.56 22.11
CA GLU A 24 -31.03 25.25 22.72
C GLU A 24 -30.46 24.21 21.76
N LYS A 25 -29.41 23.52 22.21
CA LYS A 25 -28.89 22.36 21.47
C LYS A 25 -30.03 21.33 21.45
N THR A 26 -30.68 21.23 20.30
CA THR A 26 -31.76 20.26 20.08
C THR A 26 -31.20 18.88 20.37
N ASN A 27 -31.71 18.25 21.43
CA ASN A 27 -31.29 16.89 21.82
C ASN A 27 -32.06 15.88 20.98
N PHE A 28 -31.45 15.44 19.89
CA PHE A 28 -32.02 14.47 18.96
C PHE A 28 -32.20 13.05 19.55
N ASN A 29 -31.70 12.78 20.75
CA ASN A 29 -31.81 11.45 21.39
C ASN A 29 -33.22 11.12 21.88
N ASN A 30 -34.14 12.11 22.02
CA ASN A 30 -35.47 11.95 22.55
C ASN A 30 -36.58 12.16 21.51
N LEU A 31 -36.26 12.05 20.21
CA LEU A 31 -37.29 12.19 19.17
C LEU A 31 -38.28 11.00 19.19
N SER A 32 -39.57 11.32 19.12
CA SER A 32 -40.60 10.29 18.90
C SER A 32 -40.43 9.62 17.54
N GLN A 33 -41.03 8.44 17.34
CA GLN A 33 -41.02 7.79 16.03
C GLN A 33 -41.63 8.68 14.94
N SER A 34 -42.73 9.38 15.27
CA SER A 34 -43.37 10.34 14.37
C SER A 34 -42.42 11.48 13.94
N ASP A 35 -41.63 12.02 14.88
CA ASP A 35 -40.68 13.09 14.54
C ASP A 35 -39.55 12.58 13.59
N LYS A 36 -39.06 11.35 13.85
CA LYS A 36 -38.07 10.68 12.99
C LYS A 36 -38.61 10.46 11.58
N ASP A 37 -39.86 10.02 11.46
CA ASP A 37 -40.52 9.79 10.17
C ASP A 37 -40.72 11.10 9.39
N GLN A 38 -41.08 12.18 10.07
CA GLN A 38 -41.20 13.53 9.47
C GLN A 38 -39.85 14.06 9.01
N ILE A 39 -38.81 13.96 9.82
CA ILE A 39 -37.46 14.35 9.44
C ILE A 39 -36.99 13.56 8.23
N GLY A 40 -37.20 12.24 8.24
CA GLY A 40 -36.85 11.35 7.11
C GLY A 40 -37.57 11.76 5.83
N LYS A 41 -38.88 12.10 5.91
CA LYS A 41 -39.63 12.59 4.76
C LYS A 41 -39.09 13.93 4.23
N ILE A 42 -38.87 14.90 5.11
CA ILE A 42 -38.31 16.21 4.72
C ILE A 42 -36.97 16.04 4.04
N ALA A 43 -36.07 15.22 4.60
CA ALA A 43 -34.73 14.97 4.01
C ALA A 43 -34.85 14.26 2.65
N SER A 44 -35.75 13.30 2.51
CA SER A 44 -36.01 12.59 1.25
C SER A 44 -36.53 13.54 0.17
N ASP A 45 -37.58 14.33 0.50
CA ASP A 45 -38.16 15.31 -0.43
C ASP A 45 -37.10 16.34 -0.86
N TYR A 46 -36.30 16.85 0.08
CA TYR A 46 -35.23 17.80 -0.23
C TYR A 46 -34.19 17.19 -1.20
N ILE A 47 -33.77 15.93 -0.99
CA ILE A 47 -32.80 15.28 -1.87
C ILE A 47 -33.39 15.04 -3.26
N ILE A 48 -34.68 14.70 -3.33
CA ILE A 48 -35.39 14.49 -4.61
C ILE A 48 -35.51 15.81 -5.39
N ASP A 49 -35.83 16.88 -4.69
CA ASP A 49 -35.97 18.22 -5.32
C ASP A 49 -34.60 18.85 -5.66
N HIS A 50 -33.52 18.43 -4.94
CA HIS A 50 -32.16 18.94 -5.11
C HIS A 50 -31.14 17.79 -5.33
N PRO A 51 -31.24 17.01 -6.43
CA PRO A 51 -30.39 15.84 -6.67
C PRO A 51 -28.89 16.16 -6.80
N ASP A 52 -28.54 17.41 -7.09
CA ASP A 52 -27.17 17.93 -7.12
C ASP A 52 -26.45 17.81 -5.76
N VAL A 53 -27.16 17.72 -4.65
CA VAL A 53 -26.62 17.47 -3.31
C VAL A 53 -25.85 16.14 -3.27
N LEU A 54 -26.38 15.07 -3.90
CA LEU A 54 -25.73 13.76 -3.97
C LEU A 54 -24.44 13.84 -4.81
N ILE A 55 -24.46 14.58 -5.93
CA ILE A 55 -23.29 14.79 -6.77
C ILE A 55 -22.21 15.57 -5.98
N LYS A 56 -22.59 16.63 -5.30
CA LYS A 56 -21.67 17.41 -4.46
C LYS A 56 -21.07 16.58 -3.33
N ALA A 57 -21.86 15.75 -2.67
CA ALA A 57 -21.41 14.85 -1.61
C ALA A 57 -20.43 13.80 -2.17
N SER A 58 -20.76 13.17 -3.31
CA SER A 58 -19.88 12.23 -4.01
C SER A 58 -18.55 12.85 -4.39
N ASN A 59 -18.56 14.03 -5.02
CA ASN A 59 -17.35 14.74 -5.41
C ASN A 59 -16.48 15.11 -4.19
N LYS A 60 -17.12 15.52 -3.09
CA LYS A 60 -16.40 15.80 -1.83
C LYS A 60 -15.75 14.57 -1.25
N LEU A 61 -16.46 13.44 -1.23
CA LEU A 61 -15.93 12.17 -0.76
C LEU A 61 -14.76 11.70 -1.63
N GLN A 62 -14.90 11.78 -2.95
CA GLN A 62 -13.83 11.44 -3.89
C GLN A 62 -12.59 12.29 -3.67
N SER A 63 -12.75 13.62 -3.55
CA SER A 63 -11.64 14.53 -3.26
C SER A 63 -10.93 14.18 -1.95
N GLN A 64 -11.67 13.86 -0.90
CA GLN A 64 -11.08 13.42 0.38
C GLN A 64 -10.32 12.09 0.26
N GLN A 65 -10.85 11.13 -0.50
CA GLN A 65 -10.17 9.86 -0.77
C GLN A 65 -8.88 10.05 -1.56
N GLU A 66 -8.90 10.93 -2.58
CA GLU A 66 -7.69 11.24 -3.37
C GLU A 66 -6.61 11.91 -2.51
N GLU A 67 -6.98 12.84 -1.63
CA GLU A 67 -6.05 13.48 -0.69
C GLU A 67 -5.45 12.47 0.28
N GLN A 68 -6.28 11.57 0.82
CA GLN A 68 -5.83 10.50 1.71
C GLN A 68 -4.88 9.54 0.99
N GLN A 69 -5.22 9.08 -0.22
CA GLN A 69 -4.37 8.20 -1.02
C GLN A 69 -3.00 8.86 -1.33
N LYS A 70 -2.99 10.15 -1.68
CA LYS A 70 -1.76 10.91 -1.90
C LYS A 70 -0.90 10.99 -0.64
N ALA A 71 -1.52 11.21 0.52
CA ALA A 71 -0.82 11.27 1.79
C ALA A 71 -0.22 9.90 2.17
N GLU A 72 -0.96 8.81 1.99
CA GLU A 72 -0.50 7.45 2.21
C GLU A 72 0.64 7.08 1.27
N ALA A 73 0.52 7.35 -0.02
CA ALA A 73 1.58 7.12 -1.00
C ALA A 73 2.87 7.88 -0.63
N LYS A 74 2.76 9.13 -0.21
CA LYS A 74 3.92 9.91 0.25
C LYS A 74 4.55 9.32 1.51
N LYS A 75 3.75 8.82 2.45
CA LYS A 75 4.22 8.12 3.65
C LYS A 75 4.99 6.86 3.29
N MET A 76 4.46 6.05 2.36
CA MET A 76 5.12 4.84 1.87
C MET A 76 6.47 5.16 1.19
N VAL A 77 6.54 6.17 0.33
CA VAL A 77 7.79 6.59 -0.30
C VAL A 77 8.83 6.99 0.76
N LYS A 78 8.44 7.73 1.79
CA LYS A 78 9.35 8.07 2.91
C LYS A 78 9.85 6.82 3.66
N ALA A 79 8.97 5.86 3.91
CA ALA A 79 9.33 4.59 4.55
C ALA A 79 10.32 3.79 3.67
N VAL A 80 10.10 3.75 2.35
CA VAL A 80 11.02 3.14 1.37
C VAL A 80 12.39 3.79 1.43
N LEU A 81 12.47 5.12 1.39
CA LEU A 81 13.74 5.85 1.44
C LEU A 81 14.48 5.64 2.76
N ALA A 82 13.77 5.56 3.87
CA ALA A 82 14.35 5.26 5.18
C ALA A 82 14.90 3.82 5.29
N ASN A 83 14.37 2.88 4.48
CA ASN A 83 14.78 1.48 4.48
C ASN A 83 15.58 1.06 3.22
N LYS A 84 16.11 2.02 2.45
CA LYS A 84 16.78 1.73 1.16
C LYS A 84 17.91 0.70 1.26
N GLU A 85 18.69 0.71 2.35
CA GLU A 85 19.76 -0.26 2.57
C GLU A 85 19.22 -1.69 2.69
N LYS A 86 18.15 -1.90 3.45
CA LYS A 86 17.48 -3.20 3.57
C LYS A 86 16.88 -3.67 2.25
N LEU A 87 16.49 -2.72 1.39
CA LEU A 87 15.90 -3.02 0.09
C LEU A 87 16.95 -3.39 -0.97
N LEU A 88 18.11 -2.74 -0.98
CA LEU A 88 19.05 -2.81 -2.09
C LEU A 88 20.36 -3.52 -1.76
N SER A 89 20.77 -3.60 -0.49
CA SER A 89 22.11 -3.97 -0.06
C SER A 89 22.18 -5.19 0.85
N ASP A 90 21.04 -5.82 1.18
CA ASP A 90 21.02 -7.05 1.95
C ASP A 90 21.55 -8.22 1.12
N PRO A 91 22.68 -8.85 1.51
CA PRO A 91 23.31 -9.93 0.74
C PRO A 91 22.46 -11.21 0.69
N ALA A 92 21.52 -11.40 1.62
CA ALA A 92 20.60 -12.53 1.62
C ALA A 92 19.43 -12.34 0.63
N THR A 93 19.19 -11.12 0.19
CA THR A 93 18.10 -10.81 -0.75
C THR A 93 18.45 -11.26 -2.17
N PRO A 94 17.62 -12.09 -2.80
CA PRO A 94 17.81 -12.48 -4.18
C PRO A 94 17.74 -11.29 -5.13
N VAL A 95 18.72 -11.23 -6.04
CA VAL A 95 18.78 -10.21 -7.09
C VAL A 95 19.07 -10.84 -8.44
N TYR A 96 18.53 -10.25 -9.51
CA TYR A 96 18.80 -10.61 -10.88
C TYR A 96 19.05 -9.36 -11.73
N GLY A 97 19.94 -9.45 -12.73
CA GLY A 97 20.31 -8.32 -13.59
C GLY A 97 21.72 -7.78 -13.28
N PRO A 98 22.14 -6.67 -13.92
CA PRO A 98 23.48 -6.13 -13.83
C PRO A 98 23.82 -5.60 -12.43
N GLN A 99 25.05 -5.81 -11.98
CA GLN A 99 25.53 -5.26 -10.69
C GLN A 99 25.64 -3.74 -10.71
N ASP A 100 25.97 -3.17 -11.88
CA ASP A 100 26.11 -1.73 -12.12
C ASP A 100 24.81 -1.05 -12.56
N ALA A 101 23.67 -1.75 -12.44
CA ALA A 101 22.37 -1.20 -12.79
C ALA A 101 22.09 0.12 -12.07
N LYS A 102 21.57 1.10 -12.82
CA LYS A 102 21.19 2.40 -12.25
C LYS A 102 19.77 2.42 -11.66
N VAL A 103 18.92 1.51 -12.08
CA VAL A 103 17.53 1.38 -11.67
C VAL A 103 17.29 0.03 -11.02
N ALA A 104 16.57 0.01 -9.91
CA ALA A 104 16.09 -1.20 -9.27
C ALA A 104 14.55 -1.27 -9.35
N LEU A 105 14.05 -2.47 -9.62
CA LEU A 105 12.67 -2.89 -9.43
C LEU A 105 12.65 -3.93 -8.31
N ILE A 106 11.97 -3.62 -7.23
CA ILE A 106 11.86 -4.47 -6.05
C ILE A 106 10.44 -5.03 -6.02
N GLU A 107 10.31 -6.34 -5.89
CA GLU A 107 9.05 -7.05 -5.83
C GLU A 107 8.88 -7.74 -4.48
N PHE A 108 7.78 -7.48 -3.78
CA PHE A 108 7.30 -8.23 -2.63
C PHE A 108 6.18 -9.16 -3.09
N PHE A 109 6.35 -10.45 -2.91
CA PHE A 109 5.44 -11.44 -3.48
C PHE A 109 5.29 -12.69 -2.59
N ASP A 110 4.28 -13.50 -2.92
CA ASP A 110 4.02 -14.80 -2.32
C ASP A 110 3.61 -15.78 -3.41
N TYR A 111 4.20 -16.97 -3.45
CA TYR A 111 3.90 -17.99 -4.47
C TYR A 111 2.47 -18.54 -4.40
N GLN A 112 1.80 -18.40 -3.26
CA GLN A 112 0.39 -18.77 -3.12
C GLN A 112 -0.59 -17.65 -3.47
N CYS A 113 -0.08 -16.45 -3.79
CA CYS A 113 -0.91 -15.31 -4.13
C CYS A 113 -1.38 -15.36 -5.58
N ALA A 114 -2.70 -15.37 -5.81
CA ALA A 114 -3.29 -15.37 -7.15
C ALA A 114 -2.92 -14.13 -7.99
N TYR A 115 -2.81 -12.96 -7.35
CA TYR A 115 -2.40 -11.74 -8.05
C TYR A 115 -0.91 -11.75 -8.42
N CYS A 116 -0.04 -12.36 -7.61
CA CYS A 116 1.37 -12.57 -7.96
C CYS A 116 1.50 -13.51 -9.15
N SER A 117 0.76 -14.63 -9.14
CA SER A 117 0.73 -15.57 -10.26
C SER A 117 0.25 -14.91 -11.57
N LYS A 118 -0.78 -14.06 -11.51
CA LYS A 118 -1.25 -13.28 -12.67
C LYS A 118 -0.21 -12.26 -13.14
N MET A 119 0.59 -11.71 -12.23
CA MET A 119 1.60 -10.71 -12.55
C MET A 119 2.88 -11.33 -13.13
N ALA A 120 3.25 -12.54 -12.75
CA ALA A 120 4.50 -13.19 -13.11
C ALA A 120 4.80 -13.22 -14.62
N PRO A 121 3.86 -13.50 -15.55
CA PRO A 121 4.13 -13.40 -17.00
C PRO A 121 4.53 -12.00 -17.46
N TYR A 122 3.95 -10.95 -16.87
CA TYR A 122 4.30 -9.56 -17.15
C TYR A 122 5.68 -9.21 -16.60
N MET A 123 6.02 -9.71 -15.39
CA MET A 123 7.33 -9.50 -14.80
C MET A 123 8.42 -10.11 -15.68
N LYS A 124 8.23 -11.30 -16.21
CA LYS A 124 9.15 -11.92 -17.17
C LYS A 124 9.33 -11.07 -18.43
N GLN A 125 8.24 -10.52 -19.00
CA GLN A 125 8.33 -9.60 -20.15
C GLN A 125 9.08 -8.31 -19.79
N ILE A 126 8.90 -7.77 -18.58
CA ILE A 126 9.60 -6.59 -18.09
C ILE A 126 11.10 -6.90 -17.92
N GLU A 127 11.48 -8.06 -17.39
CA GLU A 127 12.88 -8.51 -17.30
C GLU A 127 13.54 -8.55 -18.69
N GLU A 128 12.86 -9.14 -19.67
CA GLU A 128 13.35 -9.23 -21.06
C GLU A 128 13.48 -7.85 -21.73
N LYS A 129 12.51 -6.97 -21.50
CA LYS A 129 12.47 -5.62 -22.09
C LYS A 129 13.48 -4.65 -21.47
N TYR A 130 13.78 -4.81 -20.17
CA TYR A 130 14.63 -3.89 -19.42
C TYR A 130 15.87 -4.60 -18.81
N PRO A 131 16.77 -5.18 -19.64
CA PRO A 131 17.89 -5.98 -19.17
C PRO A 131 18.95 -5.20 -18.38
N LYS A 132 18.84 -3.85 -18.33
CA LYS A 132 19.72 -2.97 -17.55
C LYS A 132 19.14 -2.62 -16.16
N VAL A 133 17.97 -3.15 -15.80
CA VAL A 133 17.33 -2.99 -14.50
C VAL A 133 17.82 -4.10 -13.57
N LYS A 134 18.06 -3.77 -12.30
CA LYS A 134 18.26 -4.74 -11.23
C LYS A 134 16.90 -5.15 -10.68
N PHE A 135 16.58 -6.42 -10.74
CA PHE A 135 15.40 -7.01 -10.11
C PHE A 135 15.78 -7.50 -8.72
N VAL A 136 15.03 -7.10 -7.72
CA VAL A 136 15.25 -7.43 -6.31
C VAL A 136 13.99 -8.15 -5.81
N PHE A 137 14.15 -9.36 -5.28
CA PHE A 137 13.04 -10.21 -4.89
C PHE A 137 12.95 -10.28 -3.37
N LYS A 138 11.80 -9.91 -2.85
CA LYS A 138 11.49 -9.94 -1.42
C LYS A 138 10.49 -11.06 -1.14
N GLU A 139 11.02 -12.18 -0.70
CA GLU A 139 10.23 -13.36 -0.34
C GLU A 139 9.32 -13.02 0.86
N THR A 140 8.04 -12.86 0.57
CA THR A 140 7.07 -12.33 1.53
C THR A 140 5.88 -13.28 1.67
N PRO A 141 6.08 -14.49 2.27
CA PRO A 141 5.05 -15.52 2.38
C PRO A 141 3.97 -15.11 3.40
N ILE A 142 3.14 -14.13 3.05
CA ILE A 142 2.05 -13.63 3.91
C ILE A 142 0.96 -14.67 4.15
N PHE A 143 0.84 -15.65 3.28
CA PHE A 143 -0.09 -16.77 3.40
C PHE A 143 0.50 -18.00 4.08
N GLY A 144 1.74 -17.92 4.63
CA GLY A 144 2.43 -19.04 5.26
C GLY A 144 1.66 -19.65 6.45
N SER A 145 0.87 -18.86 7.19
CA SER A 145 0.01 -19.38 8.25
C SER A 145 -1.20 -20.15 7.75
N GLN A 146 -1.65 -19.90 6.53
CA GLN A 146 -2.80 -20.58 5.91
C GLN A 146 -2.34 -21.77 5.06
N TRP A 147 -1.23 -21.62 4.35
CA TRP A 147 -0.67 -22.62 3.46
C TRP A 147 0.85 -22.73 3.69
N GLU A 148 1.25 -23.79 4.37
CA GLU A 148 2.67 -24.04 4.70
C GLU A 148 3.59 -23.99 3.46
N ALA A 149 3.09 -24.37 2.29
CA ALA A 149 3.84 -24.32 1.04
C ALA A 149 4.25 -22.90 0.62
N SER A 150 3.59 -21.83 1.13
CA SER A 150 3.99 -20.44 0.90
C SER A 150 5.37 -20.16 1.52
N ASP A 151 5.54 -20.42 2.81
CA ASP A 151 6.81 -20.21 3.52
C ASP A 151 7.89 -21.20 3.02
N TYR A 152 7.50 -22.46 2.77
CA TYR A 152 8.42 -23.45 2.24
C TYR A 152 8.98 -23.03 0.86
N ALA A 153 8.15 -22.53 -0.05
CA ALA A 153 8.59 -22.07 -1.37
C ALA A 153 9.57 -20.90 -1.26
N ALA A 154 9.26 -19.92 -0.41
CA ALA A 154 10.11 -18.77 -0.15
C ALA A 154 11.48 -19.20 0.40
N LYS A 155 11.52 -20.07 1.40
CA LYS A 155 12.76 -20.59 1.98
C LYS A 155 13.59 -21.38 0.99
N VAL A 156 12.96 -22.24 0.17
CA VAL A 156 13.65 -22.97 -0.91
C VAL A 156 14.24 -21.97 -1.92
N GLY A 157 13.53 -20.89 -2.26
CA GLY A 157 14.03 -19.83 -3.11
C GLY A 157 15.28 -19.17 -2.55
N LEU A 158 15.25 -18.71 -1.29
CA LEU A 158 16.40 -18.12 -0.60
C LEU A 158 17.61 -19.07 -0.56
N TRP A 159 17.36 -20.35 -0.24
CA TRP A 159 18.39 -21.39 -0.23
C TRP A 159 18.98 -21.61 -1.64
N ILE A 160 18.16 -21.61 -2.70
CA ILE A 160 18.64 -21.70 -4.08
C ILE A 160 19.52 -20.50 -4.42
N TYR A 161 19.09 -19.29 -4.06
CA TYR A 161 19.89 -18.09 -4.31
C TYR A 161 21.28 -18.20 -3.68
N LYS A 162 21.34 -18.58 -2.42
CA LYS A 162 22.56 -18.72 -1.63
C LYS A 162 23.53 -19.79 -2.17
N ASN A 163 23.02 -20.93 -2.63
CA ASN A 163 23.85 -22.08 -3.00
C ASN A 163 24.06 -22.23 -4.51
N TYR A 164 23.15 -21.70 -5.34
CA TYR A 164 23.17 -21.86 -6.80
C TYR A 164 23.19 -20.52 -7.56
N GLY A 165 23.04 -19.41 -6.84
CA GLY A 165 23.21 -18.06 -7.36
C GLY A 165 21.98 -17.48 -8.08
N SER A 166 22.16 -16.24 -8.54
CA SER A 166 21.13 -15.38 -9.09
C SER A 166 20.31 -15.98 -10.24
N LYS A 167 21.00 -16.60 -11.22
CA LYS A 167 20.34 -17.19 -12.39
C LYS A 167 19.47 -18.38 -12.02
N ALA A 168 19.95 -19.23 -11.12
CA ALA A 168 19.19 -20.41 -10.66
C ALA A 168 17.94 -19.96 -9.89
N TYR A 169 18.07 -18.94 -9.03
CA TYR A 169 16.95 -18.35 -8.34
C TYR A 169 15.91 -17.76 -9.30
N ASN A 170 16.33 -16.95 -10.28
CA ASN A 170 15.40 -16.36 -11.24
C ASN A 170 14.65 -17.44 -12.05
N ASN A 171 15.33 -18.51 -12.44
CA ASN A 171 14.68 -19.64 -13.09
C ASN A 171 13.68 -20.33 -12.15
N TYR A 172 14.05 -20.55 -10.88
CA TYR A 172 13.16 -21.12 -9.88
C TYR A 172 11.90 -20.28 -9.70
N HIS A 173 12.06 -18.97 -9.49
CA HIS A 173 10.98 -18.02 -9.31
C HIS A 173 9.99 -18.06 -10.50
N ASN A 174 10.51 -17.91 -11.72
CA ASN A 174 9.70 -17.91 -12.93
C ASN A 174 9.02 -19.27 -13.18
N ASP A 175 9.74 -20.38 -13.01
CA ASP A 175 9.21 -21.72 -13.22
C ASP A 175 8.16 -22.11 -12.17
N LEU A 176 8.31 -21.65 -10.92
CA LEU A 176 7.34 -21.93 -9.87
C LEU A 176 6.02 -21.22 -10.12
N PHE A 177 6.04 -19.94 -10.49
CA PHE A 177 4.82 -19.23 -10.94
C PHE A 177 4.23 -19.83 -12.21
N ALA A 178 5.05 -20.32 -13.14
CA ALA A 178 4.58 -20.99 -14.36
C ALA A 178 3.83 -22.30 -14.11
N THR A 179 3.89 -22.87 -12.90
CA THR A 179 3.02 -24.02 -12.53
C THR A 179 1.55 -23.65 -12.49
N ASN A 180 1.22 -22.35 -12.35
CA ASN A 180 -0.13 -21.81 -12.16
C ASN A 180 -0.87 -22.41 -10.95
N LYS A 181 -0.14 -22.95 -9.98
CA LYS A 181 -0.67 -23.49 -8.72
C LYS A 181 -0.56 -22.43 -7.63
N MET A 182 -1.70 -22.03 -7.06
CA MET A 182 -1.81 -20.99 -6.03
C MET A 182 -2.97 -21.33 -5.07
N GLU A 183 -3.16 -20.52 -4.04
CA GLU A 183 -4.30 -20.61 -3.13
C GLU A 183 -4.54 -22.03 -2.57
N GLY A 184 -3.44 -22.65 -2.09
CA GLY A 184 -3.44 -24.00 -1.51
C GLY A 184 -3.22 -25.13 -2.53
N GLN A 185 -3.19 -24.85 -3.82
CA GLN A 185 -2.91 -25.84 -4.85
C GLN A 185 -1.42 -26.19 -4.98
N LEU A 186 -0.53 -25.20 -4.72
CA LEU A 186 0.91 -25.42 -4.73
C LEU A 186 1.30 -26.27 -3.52
N GLN A 187 1.96 -27.40 -3.78
CA GLN A 187 2.40 -28.35 -2.76
C GLN A 187 3.93 -28.44 -2.68
N LYS A 188 4.48 -28.92 -1.57
CA LYS A 188 5.92 -29.13 -1.41
C LYS A 188 6.52 -30.01 -2.52
N SER A 189 5.77 -31.00 -3.01
CA SER A 189 6.20 -31.85 -4.13
C SER A 189 6.42 -31.07 -5.43
N ASP A 190 5.56 -30.08 -5.71
CA ASP A 190 5.69 -29.21 -6.89
C ASP A 190 6.93 -28.32 -6.78
N ILE A 191 7.12 -27.72 -5.60
CA ILE A 191 8.29 -26.87 -5.28
C ILE A 191 9.59 -27.67 -5.47
N ASN A 192 9.63 -28.87 -4.91
CA ASN A 192 10.79 -29.77 -5.05
C ASN A 192 11.03 -30.21 -6.49
N ALA A 193 9.97 -30.41 -7.27
CA ALA A 193 10.10 -30.76 -8.69
C ALA A 193 10.70 -29.60 -9.50
N VAL A 194 10.27 -28.35 -9.23
CA VAL A 194 10.84 -27.15 -9.86
C VAL A 194 12.30 -26.96 -9.44
N ALA A 195 12.63 -27.10 -8.15
CA ALA A 195 14.01 -27.02 -7.67
C ALA A 195 14.93 -28.04 -8.37
N LYS A 196 14.49 -29.30 -8.51
CA LYS A 196 15.23 -30.33 -9.26
C LYS A 196 15.38 -29.99 -10.74
N LYS A 197 14.33 -29.44 -11.38
CA LYS A 197 14.36 -29.06 -12.81
C LYS A 197 15.45 -28.02 -13.09
N ILE A 198 15.69 -27.07 -12.17
CA ILE A 198 16.73 -26.04 -12.30
C ILE A 198 18.12 -26.56 -11.85
N GLY A 199 18.25 -27.81 -11.46
CA GLY A 199 19.50 -28.46 -11.06
C GLY A 199 19.83 -28.35 -9.57
N ALA A 200 18.93 -27.91 -8.72
CA ALA A 200 19.15 -27.83 -7.29
C ALA A 200 18.93 -29.20 -6.62
N ASP A 201 19.89 -29.63 -5.79
CA ASP A 201 19.80 -30.85 -5.02
C ASP A 201 19.02 -30.62 -3.72
N ILE A 202 17.69 -30.72 -3.82
CA ILE A 202 16.76 -30.41 -2.70
C ILE A 202 16.98 -31.31 -1.47
N SER A 203 17.70 -32.46 -1.60
CA SER A 203 18.04 -33.28 -0.45
C SER A 203 19.00 -32.60 0.54
N LYS A 204 19.66 -31.51 0.10
CA LYS A 204 20.57 -30.68 0.90
C LYS A 204 19.90 -29.45 1.51
N PHE A 205 18.62 -29.25 1.25
CA PHE A 205 17.88 -28.15 1.86
C PHE A 205 17.67 -28.42 3.36
N ASP A 206 18.07 -27.46 4.20
CA ASP A 206 18.09 -27.61 5.66
C ASP A 206 17.09 -26.72 6.42
N ASP A 207 16.22 -26.02 5.69
CA ASP A 207 15.13 -25.14 6.21
C ASP A 207 15.61 -24.07 7.23
N LYS A 208 16.83 -23.55 7.05
CA LYS A 208 17.37 -22.50 7.94
C LYS A 208 17.16 -21.07 7.45
N GLU A 209 16.62 -20.91 6.26
CA GLU A 209 16.40 -19.59 5.68
C GLU A 209 15.27 -18.84 6.42
N ASN A 210 15.40 -17.53 6.52
CA ASN A 210 14.51 -16.72 7.32
C ASN A 210 13.73 -15.72 6.45
N THR A 211 12.43 -15.90 6.33
CA THR A 211 11.49 -15.03 5.59
C THR A 211 10.92 -13.90 6.44
N SER A 212 11.09 -13.95 7.77
CA SER A 212 10.49 -12.95 8.67
C SER A 212 11.06 -11.55 8.49
N VAL A 213 12.28 -11.43 7.97
CA VAL A 213 12.93 -10.13 7.70
C VAL A 213 12.18 -9.38 6.60
N ASP A 214 11.85 -10.05 5.50
CA ASP A 214 11.12 -9.45 4.38
C ASP A 214 9.65 -9.20 4.75
N ILE A 215 9.02 -10.08 5.53
CA ILE A 215 7.67 -9.86 6.07
C ILE A 215 7.64 -8.63 6.99
N SER A 216 8.65 -8.45 7.86
CA SER A 216 8.75 -7.27 8.73
C SER A 216 8.94 -6.01 7.91
N LEU A 217 9.87 -6.03 6.95
CA LEU A 217 10.12 -4.90 6.06
C LEU A 217 8.85 -4.52 5.26
N PHE A 218 8.13 -5.51 4.72
CA PHE A 218 6.86 -5.32 4.03
C PHE A 218 5.84 -4.53 4.87
N LYS A 219 5.69 -4.91 6.16
CA LYS A 219 4.81 -4.21 7.10
C LYS A 219 5.31 -2.81 7.44
N ASP A 220 6.62 -2.64 7.67
CA ASP A 220 7.25 -1.35 8.00
C ASP A 220 7.09 -0.34 6.85
N LEU A 221 7.05 -0.81 5.60
CA LEU A 221 6.79 0.01 4.42
C LEU A 221 5.31 0.39 4.26
N GLY A 222 4.40 -0.23 5.02
CA GLY A 222 2.96 0.03 4.99
C GLY A 222 2.21 -0.76 3.91
N PHE A 223 2.82 -1.79 3.33
CA PHE A 223 2.14 -2.66 2.37
C PHE A 223 1.08 -3.52 3.05
N GLN A 224 -0.05 -3.75 2.34
CA GLN A 224 -1.20 -4.48 2.86
C GLN A 224 -1.44 -5.81 2.12
N GLY A 225 -0.79 -6.03 0.98
CA GLY A 225 -0.98 -7.22 0.15
C GLY A 225 0.10 -7.38 -0.91
N THR A 226 0.19 -8.59 -1.45
CA THR A 226 1.09 -8.94 -2.54
C THR A 226 0.32 -9.06 -3.87
N PRO A 227 0.96 -8.80 -5.01
CA PRO A 227 2.29 -8.24 -5.13
C PRO A 227 2.34 -6.77 -4.74
N SER A 228 3.52 -6.28 -4.33
CA SER A 228 3.79 -4.85 -4.18
C SER A 228 5.17 -4.55 -4.76
N PHE A 229 5.29 -3.42 -5.44
CA PHE A 229 6.50 -3.08 -6.18
C PHE A 229 7.05 -1.72 -5.78
N ILE A 230 8.38 -1.59 -5.89
CA ILE A 230 9.08 -0.32 -5.76
C ILE A 230 10.01 -0.19 -6.96
N VAL A 231 9.93 0.96 -7.65
CA VAL A 231 10.90 1.34 -8.70
C VAL A 231 11.66 2.56 -8.24
N MET A 232 12.98 2.46 -8.16
CA MET A 232 13.82 3.55 -7.67
C MET A 232 15.22 3.51 -8.27
N PRO A 233 15.97 4.63 -8.27
CA PRO A 233 17.39 4.60 -8.58
C PRO A 233 18.16 3.83 -7.51
N VAL A 234 19.18 3.08 -7.94
CA VAL A 234 20.11 2.41 -7.00
C VAL A 234 20.92 3.43 -6.18
N LYS A 235 21.22 4.59 -6.77
CA LYS A 235 21.91 5.71 -6.11
C LYS A 235 21.05 6.97 -6.18
N ASN A 236 21.15 7.85 -5.18
CA ASN A 236 20.48 9.16 -5.16
C ASN A 236 18.95 9.08 -5.24
N ALA A 237 18.36 8.00 -4.68
CA ALA A 237 16.92 7.88 -4.54
C ALA A 237 16.34 8.97 -3.63
N ASN A 238 15.22 9.56 -4.04
CA ASN A 238 14.50 10.61 -3.33
C ASN A 238 12.99 10.55 -3.62
N GLU A 239 12.20 11.43 -3.01
CA GLU A 239 10.74 11.42 -3.15
C GLU A 239 10.24 11.63 -4.59
N ASN A 240 11.03 12.23 -5.48
CA ASN A 240 10.63 12.55 -6.86
C ASN A 240 10.98 11.43 -7.86
N ASN A 241 11.85 10.49 -7.47
CA ASN A 241 12.31 9.41 -8.34
C ASN A 241 12.13 8.01 -7.74
N THR A 242 11.33 7.89 -6.70
CA THR A 242 10.97 6.62 -6.07
C THR A 242 9.46 6.42 -6.21
N PHE A 243 9.08 5.31 -6.82
CA PHE A 243 7.69 4.98 -7.12
C PHE A 243 7.30 3.70 -6.37
N VAL A 244 6.20 3.78 -5.61
CA VAL A 244 5.61 2.66 -4.89
C VAL A 244 4.31 2.28 -5.59
N ILE A 245 4.18 1.01 -5.95
CA ILE A 245 3.07 0.49 -6.75
C ILE A 245 2.47 -0.70 -5.99
N PRO A 246 1.44 -0.48 -5.14
CA PRO A 246 0.71 -1.56 -4.49
C PRO A 246 -0.17 -2.29 -5.50
N GLY A 247 -0.07 -3.63 -5.54
CA GLY A 247 -0.91 -4.45 -6.40
C GLY A 247 -0.33 -4.73 -7.80
N ALA A 248 -1.09 -5.47 -8.61
CA ALA A 248 -0.69 -5.98 -9.91
C ALA A 248 -0.99 -4.96 -11.03
N ASP A 249 -0.11 -3.99 -11.22
CA ASP A 249 -0.23 -2.97 -12.29
C ASP A 249 1.06 -2.90 -13.13
N PRO A 250 1.17 -3.72 -14.19
CA PRO A 250 2.36 -3.75 -15.06
C PRO A 250 2.59 -2.43 -15.80
N ASN A 251 1.54 -1.67 -16.12
CA ASN A 251 1.68 -0.40 -16.84
C ASN A 251 2.33 0.67 -15.95
N SER A 252 1.93 0.74 -14.70
CA SER A 252 2.56 1.65 -13.73
C SER A 252 4.02 1.29 -13.48
N ILE A 253 4.38 0.00 -13.44
CA ILE A 253 5.78 -0.46 -13.31
C ILE A 253 6.60 0.01 -14.50
N VAL A 254 6.14 -0.24 -15.72
CA VAL A 254 6.83 0.19 -16.95
C VAL A 254 7.01 1.71 -16.97
N THR A 255 5.96 2.45 -16.67
CA THR A 255 6.01 3.92 -16.59
C THR A 255 7.03 4.41 -15.56
N ALA A 256 7.08 3.77 -14.40
CA ALA A 256 8.04 4.11 -13.35
C ALA A 256 9.48 3.81 -13.77
N ILE A 257 9.76 2.65 -14.38
CA ILE A 257 11.08 2.31 -14.91
C ILE A 257 11.56 3.36 -15.91
N GLU A 258 10.72 3.72 -16.89
CA GLU A 258 11.06 4.70 -17.90
C GLU A 258 11.33 6.10 -17.32
N LYS A 259 10.54 6.52 -16.32
CA LYS A 259 10.76 7.78 -15.60
C LYS A 259 12.09 7.78 -14.84
N VAL A 260 12.40 6.71 -14.11
CA VAL A 260 13.65 6.61 -13.35
C VAL A 260 14.85 6.54 -14.29
N GLN A 261 14.77 5.79 -15.40
CA GLN A 261 15.85 5.73 -16.40
C GLN A 261 16.17 7.10 -17.01
N LYS A 262 15.15 7.92 -17.31
CA LYS A 262 15.36 9.30 -17.83
C LYS A 262 16.07 10.21 -16.83
N GLN A 263 15.95 9.96 -15.54
CA GLN A 263 16.56 10.76 -14.48
C GLN A 263 17.95 10.27 -14.08
N THR A 264 18.35 9.06 -14.51
CA THR A 264 19.63 8.45 -14.15
C THR A 264 20.63 8.36 -15.32
N ASN A 265 20.18 8.70 -16.52
CA ASN A 265 21.03 8.85 -17.72
C ASN A 265 21.60 10.25 -17.78
#